data_0e340ffc13869cf9e55e21deae63e2da
#
_entry.id   0e340ffc13869cf9e55e21deae63e2da
#
_cell.length_a   1.000
_cell.length_b   1.000
_cell.length_c   1.000
_cell.angle_alpha   90.00
_cell.angle_beta   90.00
_cell.angle_gamma   90.00
#
_symmetry.space_group_name_H-M   'P 1'
#
loop_
_entity.id
_entity.type
_entity.pdbx_description
1 polymer ?
#
loop_
_entity_poly.entity_id
_entity_poly.type
_entity_poly.pdbx_seq_one_letter_code
_entity_poly.pdbx_strand_id
1 'polypeptide(L)'
;MIEPLKAKLDRVNETLRPLIADSRLALNGEGDFGVEMVRALAAVVGEMDPIMSNAAQFRIEHPGLAKDLDDYVGQAIELSSLLEQLRIMLVMKRLTLHKDSAHMQTVSRWATTLQSTR
;
A
#
# COMPACT_ATOMS: atom_id res chain seq x y z
N MET A 1 16.34 -21.00 -14.46
CA MET A 1 17.39 -20.00 -14.28
C MET A 1 16.95 -19.00 -13.23
N ILE A 2 17.75 -18.79 -12.19
CA ILE A 2 17.41 -17.84 -11.12
C ILE A 2 17.67 -16.43 -11.61
N GLU A 3 16.66 -15.56 -11.50
CA GLU A 3 16.79 -14.16 -11.85
C GLU A 3 17.84 -13.50 -10.95
N PRO A 4 18.78 -12.69 -11.49
CA PRO A 4 19.72 -11.95 -10.68
C PRO A 4 19.00 -11.06 -9.66
N LEU A 5 19.48 -11.04 -8.42
CA LEU A 5 18.87 -10.24 -7.36
C LEU A 5 18.78 -8.77 -7.74
N LYS A 6 19.78 -8.23 -8.42
CA LYS A 6 19.77 -6.84 -8.90
C LYS A 6 18.59 -6.58 -9.82
N ALA A 7 18.37 -7.47 -10.80
CA ALA A 7 17.26 -7.35 -11.74
C ALA A 7 15.92 -7.45 -11.04
N LYS A 8 15.81 -8.36 -10.06
CA LYS A 8 14.61 -8.51 -9.25
C LYS A 8 14.29 -7.24 -8.46
N LEU A 9 15.27 -6.66 -7.78
CA LEU A 9 15.11 -5.43 -7.02
C LEU A 9 14.75 -4.24 -7.92
N ASP A 10 15.42 -4.12 -9.08
CA ASP A 10 15.12 -3.07 -10.04
C ASP A 10 13.68 -3.17 -10.54
N ARG A 11 13.24 -4.39 -10.89
CA ARG A 11 11.88 -4.63 -11.35
C ARG A 11 10.85 -4.30 -10.28
N VAL A 12 11.10 -4.71 -9.05
CA VAL A 12 10.21 -4.44 -7.91
C VAL A 12 10.10 -2.94 -7.67
N ASN A 13 11.23 -2.23 -7.64
CA ASN A 13 11.25 -0.79 -7.43
C ASN A 13 10.54 -0.04 -8.57
N GLU A 14 10.72 -0.48 -9.81
CA GLU A 14 10.01 0.10 -10.96
C GLU A 14 8.51 -0.17 -10.90
N THR A 15 8.10 -1.33 -10.40
CA THR A 15 6.69 -1.66 -10.23
C THR A 15 6.02 -0.79 -9.17
N LEU A 16 6.73 -0.48 -8.08
CA LEU A 16 6.19 0.34 -7.01
C LEU A 16 5.98 1.80 -7.39
N ARG A 17 6.82 2.37 -8.26
CA ARG A 17 6.73 3.77 -8.66
C ARG A 17 5.36 4.16 -9.21
N PRO A 18 4.81 3.45 -10.23
CA PRO A 18 3.49 3.79 -10.73
C PRO A 18 2.39 3.54 -9.70
N LEU A 19 2.53 2.53 -8.83
CA LEU A 19 1.57 2.28 -7.77
C LEU A 19 1.49 3.46 -6.80
N ILE A 20 2.63 4.03 -6.44
CA ILE A 20 2.70 5.21 -5.58
C ILE A 20 2.06 6.42 -6.28
N ALA A 21 2.41 6.66 -7.55
CA ALA A 21 1.86 7.75 -8.32
C ALA A 21 0.34 7.65 -8.46
N ASP A 22 -0.15 6.45 -8.79
CA ASP A 22 -1.58 6.19 -8.96
C ASP A 22 -2.34 6.32 -7.63
N SER A 23 -1.71 5.91 -6.53
CA SER A 23 -2.30 6.06 -5.20
C SER A 23 -2.45 7.53 -4.82
N ARG A 24 -1.46 8.36 -5.15
CA ARG A 24 -1.53 9.80 -4.92
C ARG A 24 -2.65 10.45 -5.75
N LEU A 25 -2.78 10.05 -7.02
CA LEU A 25 -3.86 10.52 -7.89
C LEU A 25 -5.22 10.13 -7.32
N ALA A 26 -5.37 8.91 -6.86
CA ALA A 26 -6.61 8.42 -6.25
C ALA A 26 -6.98 9.23 -5.00
N LEU A 27 -5.99 9.60 -4.17
CA LEU A 27 -6.22 10.45 -3.00
C LEU A 27 -6.69 11.86 -3.38
N ASN A 28 -6.24 12.36 -4.53
CA ASN A 28 -6.66 13.66 -5.05
C ASN A 28 -7.98 13.61 -5.83
N GLY A 29 -8.60 12.43 -5.93
CA GLY A 29 -9.84 12.24 -6.68
C GLY A 29 -9.64 12.17 -8.19
N GLU A 30 -8.40 12.01 -8.66
CA GLU A 30 -8.04 12.00 -10.07
C GLU A 30 -7.83 10.62 -10.67
N GLY A 31 -8.07 9.57 -9.90
CA GLY A 31 -7.88 8.20 -10.36
C GLY A 31 -8.53 7.19 -9.44
N ASP A 32 -8.51 5.94 -9.85
CA ASP A 32 -9.07 4.84 -9.10
C ASP A 32 -7.97 3.87 -8.68
N PHE A 33 -8.06 3.37 -7.45
CA PHE A 33 -7.23 2.28 -6.97
C PHE A 33 -7.96 0.96 -7.25
N GLY A 34 -7.56 0.28 -8.32
CA GLY A 34 -8.27 -0.91 -8.81
C GLY A 34 -7.68 -2.23 -8.34
N VAL A 35 -8.38 -3.31 -8.69
CA VAL A 35 -8.00 -4.68 -8.36
C VAL A 35 -6.62 -5.03 -8.92
N GLU A 36 -6.28 -4.54 -10.11
CA GLU A 36 -4.99 -4.81 -10.74
C GLU A 36 -3.83 -4.25 -9.95
N MET A 37 -4.02 -3.08 -9.34
CA MET A 37 -3.01 -2.47 -8.47
C MET A 37 -2.79 -3.32 -7.21
N VAL A 38 -3.88 -3.86 -6.64
CA VAL A 38 -3.81 -4.74 -5.50
C VAL A 38 -3.06 -6.02 -5.85
N ARG A 39 -3.32 -6.58 -7.03
CA ARG A 39 -2.63 -7.78 -7.51
C ARG A 39 -1.13 -7.52 -7.72
N ALA A 40 -0.79 -6.39 -8.34
CA ALA A 40 0.61 -6.01 -8.55
C ALA A 40 1.34 -5.84 -7.22
N LEU A 41 0.70 -5.20 -6.25
CA LEU A 41 1.26 -5.04 -4.91
C LEU A 41 1.44 -6.38 -4.21
N ALA A 42 0.46 -7.26 -4.28
CA ALA A 42 0.55 -8.60 -3.69
C ALA A 42 1.69 -9.40 -4.29
N ALA A 43 1.90 -9.31 -5.61
CA ALA A 43 3.01 -9.97 -6.29
C ALA A 43 4.36 -9.45 -5.80
N VAL A 44 4.50 -8.12 -5.67
CA VAL A 44 5.73 -7.49 -5.15
C VAL A 44 6.03 -7.95 -3.73
N VAL A 45 5.03 -7.92 -2.85
CA VAL A 45 5.18 -8.35 -1.46
C VAL A 45 5.60 -9.82 -1.40
N GLY A 46 4.97 -10.67 -2.21
CA GLY A 46 5.31 -12.10 -2.27
C GLY A 46 6.74 -12.34 -2.74
N GLU A 47 7.21 -11.58 -3.74
CA GLU A 47 8.58 -11.70 -4.24
C GLU A 47 9.60 -11.21 -3.22
N MET A 48 9.28 -10.17 -2.45
CA MET A 48 10.20 -9.57 -1.48
C MET A 48 10.18 -10.23 -0.11
N ASP A 49 9.16 -11.02 0.19
CA ASP A 49 9.01 -11.66 1.49
C ASP A 49 10.24 -12.47 1.94
N PRO A 50 10.83 -13.35 1.09
CA PRO A 50 12.03 -14.07 1.47
C PRO A 50 13.23 -13.17 1.78
N ILE A 51 13.37 -12.06 1.06
CA ILE A 51 14.44 -11.09 1.27
C ILE A 51 14.20 -10.31 2.57
N MET A 52 12.98 -9.85 2.79
CA MET A 52 12.63 -9.06 3.97
C MET A 52 12.69 -9.88 5.25
N SER A 53 12.40 -11.18 5.18
CA SER A 53 12.50 -12.08 6.34
C SER A 53 13.92 -12.18 6.88
N ASN A 54 14.93 -11.94 6.02
CA ASN A 54 16.33 -12.01 6.37
C ASN A 54 17.09 -10.76 5.87
N ALA A 55 16.48 -9.59 6.04
CA ALA A 55 17.02 -8.34 5.50
C ALA A 55 18.44 -8.03 5.98
N ALA A 56 18.73 -8.25 7.26
CA ALA A 56 20.06 -8.02 7.83
C ALA A 56 21.10 -8.92 7.18
N GLN A 57 20.76 -10.19 7.01
CA GLN A 57 21.64 -11.17 6.36
C GLN A 57 21.85 -10.83 4.89
N PHE A 58 20.79 -10.42 4.21
CA PHE A 58 20.85 -9.98 2.82
C PHE A 58 21.83 -8.81 2.64
N ARG A 59 21.80 -7.83 3.53
CA ARG A 59 22.71 -6.68 3.48
C ARG A 59 24.17 -7.08 3.69
N ILE A 60 24.40 -8.09 4.52
CA ILE A 60 25.75 -8.63 4.77
C ILE A 60 26.26 -9.37 3.53
N GLU A 61 25.42 -10.22 2.94
CA GLU A 61 25.79 -11.05 1.79
C GLU A 61 25.87 -10.25 0.48
N HIS A 62 25.07 -9.19 0.36
CA HIS A 62 24.95 -8.39 -0.86
C HIS A 62 25.07 -6.90 -0.56
N PRO A 63 26.23 -6.43 -0.07
CA PRO A 63 26.38 -5.01 0.30
C PRO A 63 26.21 -4.05 -0.87
N GLY A 64 26.47 -4.49 -2.09
CA GLY A 64 26.23 -3.69 -3.29
C GLY A 64 24.77 -3.48 -3.62
N LEU A 65 23.87 -4.26 -3.02
CA LEU A 65 22.43 -4.16 -3.23
C LEU A 65 21.70 -3.51 -2.05
N ALA A 66 22.42 -3.12 -1.01
CA ALA A 66 21.82 -2.52 0.19
C ALA A 66 21.04 -1.26 -0.15
N LYS A 67 21.55 -0.42 -1.06
CA LYS A 67 20.85 0.78 -1.50
C LYS A 67 19.54 0.44 -2.21
N ASP A 68 19.55 -0.55 -3.09
CA ASP A 68 18.35 -0.98 -3.80
C ASP A 68 17.30 -1.52 -2.84
N LEU A 69 17.72 -2.24 -1.81
CA LEU A 69 16.84 -2.70 -0.76
C LEU A 69 16.27 -1.54 0.06
N ASP A 70 17.10 -0.54 0.38
CA ASP A 70 16.65 0.66 1.08
C ASP A 70 15.64 1.46 0.25
N ASP A 71 15.85 1.55 -1.06
CA ASP A 71 14.90 2.18 -1.98
C ASP A 71 13.56 1.46 -1.95
N TYR A 72 13.58 0.12 -1.97
CA TYR A 72 12.36 -0.67 -1.85
C TYR A 72 11.65 -0.40 -0.52
N VAL A 73 12.37 -0.44 0.59
CA VAL A 73 11.79 -0.21 1.92
C VAL A 73 11.15 1.18 2.00
N GLY A 74 11.85 2.20 1.50
CA GLY A 74 11.33 3.57 1.48
C GLY A 74 10.04 3.69 0.68
N GLN A 75 10.00 3.10 -0.51
CA GLN A 75 8.81 3.08 -1.36
C GLN A 75 7.68 2.28 -0.73
N ALA A 76 7.99 1.15 -0.11
CA ALA A 76 6.99 0.31 0.55
C ALA A 76 6.34 1.05 1.72
N ILE A 77 7.12 1.77 2.52
CA ILE A 77 6.61 2.59 3.62
C ILE A 77 5.70 3.71 3.09
N GLU A 78 6.14 4.42 2.05
CA GLU A 78 5.35 5.48 1.44
C GLU A 78 4.04 4.94 0.89
N LEU A 79 4.08 3.84 0.15
CA LEU A 79 2.87 3.22 -0.40
C LEU A 79 1.93 2.75 0.70
N SER A 80 2.46 2.14 1.75
CA SER A 80 1.66 1.71 2.91
C SER A 80 0.91 2.88 3.53
N SER A 81 1.58 4.03 3.69
CA SER A 81 0.96 5.25 4.20
C SER A 81 -0.14 5.76 3.28
N LEU A 82 0.10 5.78 1.96
CA LEU A 82 -0.89 6.20 0.98
C LEU A 82 -2.11 5.28 0.96
N LEU A 83 -1.89 3.97 1.07
CA LEU A 83 -2.98 2.99 1.10
C LEU A 83 -3.84 3.16 2.36
N GLU A 84 -3.22 3.46 3.49
CA GLU A 84 -3.96 3.73 4.73
C GLU A 84 -4.82 4.98 4.58
N GLN A 85 -4.29 6.04 3.96
CA GLN A 85 -5.05 7.26 3.68
C GLN A 85 -6.20 6.98 2.71
N LEU A 86 -5.97 6.16 1.68
CA LEU A 86 -7.02 5.73 0.75
C LEU A 86 -8.11 4.94 1.46
N ARG A 87 -7.73 4.03 2.36
CA ARG A 87 -8.69 3.25 3.14
C ARG A 87 -9.60 4.18 3.96
N ILE A 88 -8.99 5.15 4.64
CA ILE A 88 -9.73 6.12 5.45
C ILE A 88 -10.67 6.94 4.56
N MET A 89 -10.17 7.43 3.43
CA MET A 89 -10.96 8.21 2.48
C MET A 89 -12.17 7.41 1.96
N LEU A 90 -11.97 6.13 1.62
CA LEU A 90 -13.05 5.28 1.13
C LEU A 90 -14.09 5.00 2.22
N VAL A 91 -13.67 4.82 3.46
CA VAL A 91 -14.59 4.67 4.60
C VAL A 91 -15.41 5.94 4.79
N MET A 92 -14.76 7.11 4.75
CA MET A 92 -15.44 8.40 4.87
C MET A 92 -16.44 8.63 3.73
N LYS A 93 -16.04 8.28 2.51
CA LYS A 93 -16.89 8.39 1.33
C LYS A 93 -18.11 7.48 1.45
N ARG A 94 -17.93 6.26 1.95
CA ARG A 94 -19.01 5.32 2.17
C ARG A 94 -19.99 5.85 3.21
N LEU A 95 -19.49 6.44 4.30
CA LEU A 95 -20.31 7.08 5.32
C LEU A 95 -21.11 8.25 4.75
N THR A 96 -20.49 9.06 3.89
CA THR A 96 -21.16 10.19 3.23
C THR A 96 -22.27 9.70 2.30
N LEU A 97 -22.03 8.64 1.53
CA LEU A 97 -23.05 8.05 0.68
C LEU A 97 -24.23 7.50 1.49
N HIS A 98 -23.96 6.94 2.65
CA HIS A 98 -25.00 6.45 3.55
C HIS A 98 -25.80 7.57 4.21
N LYS A 99 -25.28 8.78 4.25
CA LYS A 99 -26.04 9.96 4.73
C LYS A 99 -27.24 10.29 3.84
N ASP A 100 -27.18 9.96 2.57
CA ASP A 100 -28.26 10.20 1.62
C ASP A 100 -29.25 9.04 1.57
N SER A 101 -29.08 8.00 2.37
CA SER A 101 -29.94 6.82 2.41
C SER A 101 -30.76 6.77 3.68
N ALA A 102 -31.79 5.93 3.68
CA ALA A 102 -32.67 5.68 4.84
C ALA A 102 -31.92 5.08 6.04
N HIS A 103 -30.68 4.68 5.87
CA HIS A 103 -29.85 4.05 6.91
C HIS A 103 -28.94 5.02 7.65
N MET A 104 -29.07 6.31 7.39
CA MET A 104 -28.29 7.38 8.00
C MET A 104 -28.27 7.31 9.52
N GLN A 105 -29.43 7.07 10.13
CA GLN A 105 -29.54 7.02 11.59
C GLN A 105 -28.76 5.84 12.18
N THR A 106 -28.78 4.70 11.51
CA THR A 106 -28.02 3.51 11.95
C THR A 106 -26.53 3.77 11.93
N VAL A 107 -26.03 4.40 10.86
CA VAL A 107 -24.61 4.76 10.73
C VAL A 107 -24.21 5.77 11.79
N SER A 108 -25.04 6.78 12.03
CA SER A 108 -24.80 7.78 13.07
C SER A 108 -24.73 7.15 14.47
N ARG A 109 -25.63 6.21 14.79
CA ARG A 109 -25.60 5.47 16.03
C ARG A 109 -24.33 4.65 16.20
N TRP A 110 -23.93 3.96 15.12
CA TRP A 110 -22.73 3.15 15.12
C TRP A 110 -21.49 4.02 15.37
N ALA A 111 -21.38 5.15 14.68
CA ALA A 111 -20.27 6.09 14.85
C ALA A 111 -20.24 6.66 16.27
N THR A 112 -21.38 7.02 16.83
CA THR A 112 -21.51 7.51 18.20
C THR A 112 -21.09 6.46 19.21
N THR A 113 -21.52 5.21 19.01
CA THR A 113 -21.15 4.07 19.85
C THR A 113 -19.63 3.87 19.87
N LEU A 114 -18.98 3.93 18.69
CA LEU A 114 -17.55 3.81 18.59
C LEU A 114 -16.81 4.93 19.31
N GLN A 115 -17.30 6.15 19.22
CA GLN A 115 -16.73 7.27 19.94
C GLN A 115 -16.88 7.15 21.46
N SER A 116 -18.01 6.59 21.90
CA SER A 116 -18.29 6.39 23.33
C SER A 116 -17.42 5.31 23.96
N THR A 117 -16.91 4.38 23.18
CA THR A 117 -16.10 3.26 23.67
C THR A 117 -14.60 3.52 23.67
N ARG A 118 -14.18 4.70 23.26
CA ARG A 118 -12.75 5.09 23.26
C ARG A 118 -12.26 5.46 24.65
#